data_da8f659c3c8efa5b0c248cf73670e286
#
_entry.id   da8f659c3c8efa5b0c248cf73670e286
#
_cell.length_a   1.000
_cell.length_b   1.000
_cell.length_c   1.000
_cell.angle_alpha   90.00
_cell.angle_beta   90.00
_cell.angle_gamma   90.00
#
_symmetry.space_group_name_H-M   'P 1'
#
loop_
_entity.id
_entity.type
_entity.pdbx_description
1 polymer ?
#
loop_
_entity_poly.entity_id
_entity_poly.type
_entity_poly.pdbx_seq_one_letter_code
_entity_poly.pdbx_strand_id
1 'polypeptide(L)'
;MVSSTINTLATLVLTGAMLTSQVLRAEPVDINFADAQSLSENITGVGPVLAEAIVAYRSENGPFMSAQDLLAVHGIGQKIVLGNPGTILVDGKTPEN
;
A
#
# COMPACT_ATOMS: atom_id res chain seq x y z
N MET A 1 -44.96 4.62 21.20
CA MET A 1 -43.95 4.39 22.22
C MET A 1 -43.17 3.15 21.96
N VAL A 2 -43.83 2.07 21.72
CA VAL A 2 -43.14 0.82 21.44
C VAL A 2 -42.34 0.92 20.17
N SER A 3 -42.85 1.65 19.18
CA SER A 3 -42.18 1.76 17.87
C SER A 3 -40.85 2.49 17.93
N SER A 4 -40.67 3.42 18.85
CA SER A 4 -39.41 4.14 18.92
C SER A 4 -38.28 3.25 19.43
N THR A 5 -38.58 2.31 20.28
CA THR A 5 -37.59 1.37 20.76
C THR A 5 -37.11 0.47 19.62
N ILE A 6 -38.01 0.04 18.76
CA ILE A 6 -37.68 -0.82 17.63
C ILE A 6 -36.79 -0.10 16.66
N ASN A 7 -37.05 1.18 16.41
CA ASN A 7 -36.24 1.95 15.47
C ASN A 7 -34.81 2.09 15.93
N THR A 8 -34.61 2.24 17.22
CA THR A 8 -33.25 2.37 17.74
C THR A 8 -32.42 1.11 17.48
N LEU A 9 -33.04 -0.04 17.65
CA LEU A 9 -32.36 -1.31 17.44
C LEU A 9 -31.97 -1.47 15.96
N ALA A 10 -32.86 -1.08 15.07
CA ALA A 10 -32.58 -1.20 13.63
C ALA A 10 -31.38 -0.36 13.24
N THR A 11 -31.23 0.82 13.82
CA THR A 11 -30.11 1.69 13.50
C THR A 11 -28.79 1.05 13.89
N LEU A 12 -28.72 0.43 15.05
CA LEU A 12 -27.49 -0.20 15.51
C LEU A 12 -27.06 -1.34 14.59
N VAL A 13 -28.01 -2.12 14.12
CA VAL A 13 -27.68 -3.23 13.21
C VAL A 13 -27.06 -2.73 11.93
N LEU A 14 -27.60 -1.65 11.36
CA LEU A 14 -27.05 -1.09 10.13
C LEU A 14 -25.62 -0.62 10.30
N THR A 15 -25.32 0.00 11.43
CA THR A 15 -23.96 0.50 11.66
C THR A 15 -22.96 -0.66 11.68
N GLY A 16 -23.32 -1.76 12.33
CA GLY A 16 -22.43 -2.91 12.37
C GLY A 16 -22.17 -3.50 11.00
N ALA A 17 -23.22 -3.57 10.17
CA ALA A 17 -23.06 -4.14 8.84
C ALA A 17 -22.10 -3.35 7.97
N MET A 18 -22.09 -2.04 8.10
CA MET A 18 -21.22 -1.21 7.27
C MET A 18 -19.75 -1.42 7.58
N LEU A 19 -19.42 -1.72 8.83
CA LEU A 19 -18.01 -1.92 9.19
C LEU A 19 -17.42 -3.19 8.60
N THR A 20 -18.24 -4.16 8.26
CA THR A 20 -17.75 -5.44 7.75
C THR A 20 -17.56 -5.44 6.24
N SER A 21 -17.91 -4.36 5.57
CA SER A 21 -17.82 -4.32 4.11
C SER A 21 -16.46 -3.84 3.60
N GLN A 22 -15.51 -3.57 4.47
CA GLN A 22 -14.19 -3.12 4.09
C GLN A 22 -13.45 -4.21 3.35
N VAL A 23 -12.82 -3.84 2.24
CA VAL A 23 -12.01 -4.75 1.45
C VAL A 23 -10.58 -4.23 1.42
N LEU A 24 -9.64 -5.08 1.82
CA LEU A 24 -8.23 -4.72 1.82
C LEU A 24 -7.60 -5.16 0.51
N ARG A 25 -6.99 -4.24 -0.18
CA ARG A 25 -6.26 -4.54 -1.40
C ARG A 25 -5.11 -3.56 -1.56
N ALA A 26 -4.06 -4.01 -2.24
CA ALA A 26 -2.92 -3.16 -2.52
C ALA A 26 -3.32 -2.07 -3.51
N GLU A 27 -2.77 -0.89 -3.31
CA GLU A 27 -2.98 0.22 -4.23
C GLU A 27 -1.65 0.60 -4.85
N PRO A 28 -1.66 1.11 -6.08
CA PRO A 28 -0.43 1.56 -6.71
C PRO A 28 0.26 2.63 -5.87
N VAL A 29 1.58 2.51 -5.72
CA VAL A 29 2.38 3.47 -4.98
C VAL A 29 3.57 3.89 -5.82
N ASP A 30 3.89 5.17 -5.77
CA ASP A 30 5.05 5.69 -6.47
C ASP A 30 6.25 5.58 -5.52
N ILE A 31 7.23 4.78 -5.91
CA ILE A 31 8.36 4.51 -5.02
C ILE A 31 9.26 5.72 -4.82
N ASN A 32 9.09 6.73 -5.63
CA ASN A 32 9.86 7.97 -5.46
C ASN A 32 9.18 8.97 -4.52
N PHE A 33 7.88 8.80 -4.25
CA PHE A 33 7.14 9.79 -3.47
C PHE A 33 6.42 9.23 -2.26
N ALA A 34 6.10 7.93 -2.26
CA ALA A 34 5.33 7.34 -1.15
C ALA A 34 6.15 7.34 0.13
N ASP A 35 5.47 7.48 1.26
CA ASP A 35 6.15 7.36 2.54
C ASP A 35 6.32 5.89 2.92
N ALA A 36 7.07 5.65 3.99
CA ALA A 36 7.38 4.27 4.38
C ALA A 36 6.13 3.47 4.72
N GLN A 37 5.14 4.12 5.33
CA GLN A 37 3.91 3.41 5.67
C GLN A 37 3.18 2.94 4.42
N SER A 38 3.02 3.82 3.44
CA SER A 38 2.36 3.45 2.19
C SER A 38 3.10 2.35 1.46
N LEU A 39 4.43 2.41 1.46
CA LEU A 39 5.23 1.38 0.82
C LEU A 39 5.02 0.02 1.47
N SER A 40 5.02 -0.02 2.80
CA SER A 40 4.87 -1.29 3.50
C SER A 40 3.45 -1.84 3.41
N GLU A 41 2.46 -0.96 3.31
CA GLU A 41 1.07 -1.40 3.24
C GLU A 41 0.70 -1.94 1.87
N ASN A 42 1.35 -1.46 0.83
CA ASN A 42 0.91 -1.77 -0.53
C ASN A 42 1.84 -2.66 -1.34
N ILE A 43 3.12 -2.72 -1.00
CA ILE A 43 4.04 -3.60 -1.72
C ILE A 43 4.20 -4.88 -0.95
N THR A 44 3.65 -5.97 -1.49
CA THR A 44 3.74 -7.27 -0.84
C THR A 44 5.21 -7.69 -0.71
N GLY A 45 5.60 -8.06 0.49
CA GLY A 45 6.98 -8.45 0.78
C GLY A 45 7.81 -7.33 1.36
N VAL A 46 7.28 -6.10 1.40
CA VAL A 46 7.97 -4.96 1.97
C VAL A 46 7.32 -4.63 3.31
N GLY A 47 8.00 -4.95 4.40
CA GLY A 47 7.56 -4.57 5.73
C GLY A 47 8.16 -3.23 6.12
N PRO A 48 7.96 -2.82 7.39
CA PRO A 48 8.44 -1.50 7.83
C PRO A 48 9.94 -1.29 7.65
N VAL A 49 10.74 -2.32 7.88
CA VAL A 49 12.19 -2.17 7.77
C VAL A 49 12.61 -1.93 6.33
N LEU A 50 12.07 -2.72 5.39
CA LEU A 50 12.40 -2.53 3.99
C LEU A 50 11.82 -1.22 3.44
N ALA A 51 10.65 -0.82 3.93
CA ALA A 51 10.08 0.46 3.52
C ALA A 51 10.97 1.62 3.91
N GLU A 52 11.51 1.61 5.13
CA GLU A 52 12.45 2.63 5.54
C GLU A 52 13.73 2.58 4.72
N ALA A 53 14.17 1.39 4.35
CA ALA A 53 15.36 1.26 3.52
C ALA A 53 15.14 1.86 2.13
N ILE A 54 13.95 1.72 1.58
CA ILE A 54 13.62 2.34 0.29
C ILE A 54 13.70 3.86 0.41
N VAL A 55 13.08 4.42 1.46
CA VAL A 55 13.09 5.86 1.68
C VAL A 55 14.51 6.37 1.85
N ALA A 56 15.32 5.67 2.65
CA ALA A 56 16.72 6.06 2.88
C ALA A 56 17.51 6.00 1.58
N TYR A 57 17.31 4.95 0.79
CA TYR A 57 18.06 4.78 -0.45
C TYR A 57 17.79 5.94 -1.41
N ARG A 58 16.52 6.29 -1.61
CA ARG A 58 16.23 7.38 -2.55
C ARG A 58 16.71 8.73 -2.04
N SER A 59 16.75 8.92 -0.72
CA SER A 59 17.28 10.15 -0.15
C SER A 59 18.78 10.29 -0.38
N GLU A 60 19.49 9.16 -0.34
CA GLU A 60 20.94 9.18 -0.46
C GLU A 60 21.44 9.08 -1.89
N ASN A 61 20.68 8.41 -2.75
CA ASN A 61 21.14 8.08 -4.09
C ASN A 61 20.33 8.74 -5.21
N GLY A 62 19.26 9.45 -4.86
CA GLY A 62 18.39 10.05 -5.85
C GLY A 62 17.24 9.13 -6.23
N PRO A 63 16.35 9.61 -7.08
CA PRO A 63 15.14 8.87 -7.40
C PRO A 63 15.41 7.57 -8.16
N PHE A 64 14.50 6.63 -8.00
CA PHE A 64 14.53 5.40 -8.79
C PHE A 64 14.08 5.74 -10.21
N MET A 65 14.73 5.14 -11.18
CA MET A 65 14.39 5.36 -12.58
C MET A 65 13.45 4.27 -13.10
N SER A 66 13.39 3.13 -12.41
CA SER A 66 12.54 2.02 -12.79
C SER A 66 12.25 1.18 -11.56
N ALA A 67 11.27 0.29 -11.66
CA ALA A 67 10.99 -0.65 -10.57
C ALA A 67 12.17 -1.56 -10.32
N GLN A 68 12.94 -1.89 -11.36
CA GLN A 68 14.11 -2.75 -11.21
C GLN A 68 15.18 -2.11 -10.35
N ASP A 69 15.21 -0.81 -10.25
CA ASP A 69 16.18 -0.14 -9.41
C ASP A 69 15.99 -0.45 -7.93
N LEU A 70 14.82 -0.96 -7.55
CA LEU A 70 14.62 -1.40 -6.16
C LEU A 70 15.58 -2.52 -5.77
N LEU A 71 16.12 -3.25 -6.75
CA LEU A 71 17.06 -4.32 -6.46
C LEU A 71 18.36 -3.80 -5.81
N ALA A 72 18.64 -2.52 -5.97
CA ALA A 72 19.80 -1.92 -5.31
C ALA A 72 19.59 -1.72 -3.82
N VAL A 73 18.35 -1.79 -3.34
CA VAL A 73 18.06 -1.65 -1.92
C VAL A 73 18.32 -2.99 -1.25
N HIS A 74 19.17 -2.98 -0.23
CA HIS A 74 19.50 -4.21 0.47
C HIS A 74 18.25 -4.85 1.06
N GLY A 75 18.04 -6.13 0.77
CA GLY A 75 16.89 -6.86 1.27
C GLY A 75 15.75 -6.98 0.26
N ILE A 76 15.82 -6.25 -0.86
CA ILE A 76 14.81 -6.37 -1.91
C ILE A 76 15.35 -7.21 -3.04
N GLY A 77 14.66 -8.31 -3.32
CA GLY A 77 15.06 -9.21 -4.41
C GLY A 77 14.03 -9.18 -5.53
N GLN A 78 14.36 -9.93 -6.58
CA GLN A 78 13.52 -9.99 -7.77
C GLN A 78 12.10 -10.47 -7.47
N LYS A 79 11.96 -11.33 -6.46
CA LYS A 79 10.65 -11.85 -6.10
C LYS A 79 9.69 -10.72 -5.68
N ILE A 80 10.20 -9.71 -4.98
CA ILE A 80 9.37 -8.59 -4.58
C ILE A 80 8.98 -7.76 -5.80
N VAL A 81 9.95 -7.47 -6.66
CA VAL A 81 9.69 -6.65 -7.84
C VAL A 81 8.67 -7.31 -8.76
N LEU A 82 8.86 -8.60 -9.04
CA LEU A 82 7.97 -9.34 -9.93
C LEU A 82 6.63 -9.69 -9.28
N GLY A 83 6.59 -9.74 -7.95
CA GLY A 83 5.38 -10.14 -7.24
C GLY A 83 4.36 -9.03 -7.04
N ASN A 84 4.64 -7.84 -7.54
CA ASN A 84 3.75 -6.69 -7.35
C ASN A 84 3.41 -6.02 -8.68
N PRO A 85 2.82 -6.77 -9.63
CA PRO A 85 2.51 -6.22 -10.94
C PRO A 85 1.48 -5.10 -10.81
N GLY A 86 1.75 -3.97 -11.47
CA GLY A 86 0.84 -2.84 -11.47
C GLY A 86 0.83 -2.03 -10.19
N THR A 87 1.53 -2.46 -9.15
CA THR A 87 1.54 -1.75 -7.88
C THR A 87 2.68 -0.76 -7.76
N ILE A 88 3.84 -1.11 -8.31
CA ILE A 88 5.04 -0.27 -8.20
C ILE A 88 5.07 0.71 -9.36
N LEU A 89 4.95 2.00 -9.05
CA LEU A 89 5.00 3.04 -10.05
C LEU A 89 6.30 3.83 -9.89
N VAL A 90 6.77 4.39 -11.00
CA VAL A 90 7.92 5.28 -11.01
C VAL A 90 7.47 6.55 -11.71
N ASP A 91 7.43 7.67 -10.96
CA ASP A 91 6.99 8.96 -11.46
C ASP A 91 5.63 8.86 -12.14
N GLY A 92 4.73 8.09 -11.50
CA GLY A 92 3.36 7.95 -11.97
C GLY A 92 3.17 6.95 -13.10
N LYS A 93 4.21 6.21 -13.47
CA LYS A 93 4.13 5.28 -14.59
C LYS A 93 4.42 3.86 -14.15
N THR A 94 3.78 2.91 -14.81
CA THR A 94 4.08 1.51 -14.57
C THR A 94 5.42 1.15 -15.18
N PRO A 95 6.08 0.10 -14.63
CA PRO A 95 7.43 -0.25 -15.09
C PRO A 95 7.53 -0.62 -16.55
N GLU A 96 6.42 -1.03 -17.15
CA GLU A 96 6.47 -1.54 -18.52
C GLU A 96 6.40 -0.46 -19.57
N ASN A 97 6.16 0.76 -19.14
CA ASN A 97 6.07 1.87 -20.08
C ASN A 97 7.24 2.84 -19.90
#